data_fe4f7e93f38799e34cc5ff5ce2c3efcd
#
_entry.id   fe4f7e93f38799e34cc5ff5ce2c3efcd
#
_cell.length_a   1.000
_cell.length_b   1.000
_cell.length_c   1.000
_cell.angle_alpha   90.00
_cell.angle_beta   90.00
_cell.angle_gamma   90.00
#
_symmetry.space_group_name_H-M   'P 1'
#
loop_
_entity.id
_entity.type
_entity.pdbx_description
1 polymer ?
#
loop_
_entity_poly.entity_id
_entity_poly.type
_entity_poly.pdbx_seq_one_letter_code
_entity_poly.pdbx_strand_id
1 'polypeptide(L)'
;MDWNRRARRVGWTAVACAVILRLYLAGAFSAAADWVGAHTDFLLYLETGRRLSSREAEFVFLPESPAPSVPPETAPAEPPQAGAALPETPEETLPEITYACDLRPDIPALLEEKAVFSLRQEKPTVLILHTHTTESYTKSREPYEESSDYRTLDENYNMLSIGAEVARQLEAGGIRVIQDRQLHDYPSYNGSYTHARKAIQSLLSENPAIQLILDLHRDAADTPRGQLRTVAEVDGTRSAQLMLVVGSNASGRKHPDWERNLALALQLQTRLELCAPGITRPTVLRGQRFNQDLSTGALLVEVGAAGNTHAEALRAADVLAEAILSLADGNVS
;
A
#
# COMPACT_ATOMS: atom_id res chain seq x y z
N MET A 1 -27.18 -49.95 24.22
CA MET A 1 -25.71 -50.07 24.11
C MET A 1 -24.99 -48.73 24.14
N ASP A 2 -25.55 -47.69 24.77
CA ASP A 2 -25.03 -46.32 24.70
C ASP A 2 -24.61 -45.67 26.03
N TRP A 3 -24.88 -46.33 27.15
CA TRP A 3 -24.54 -45.77 28.46
C TRP A 3 -23.03 -45.65 28.68
N ASN A 4 -22.26 -46.66 28.30
CA ASN A 4 -20.81 -46.67 28.49
C ASN A 4 -20.08 -45.64 27.62
N ARG A 5 -20.61 -45.29 26.45
CA ARG A 5 -20.03 -44.25 25.60
C ARG A 5 -20.34 -42.84 26.15
N ARG A 6 -21.54 -42.64 26.70
CA ARG A 6 -21.90 -41.36 27.33
C ARG A 6 -21.12 -41.13 28.63
N ALA A 7 -21.00 -42.18 29.48
CA ALA A 7 -20.21 -42.10 30.70
C ALA A 7 -18.73 -41.82 30.43
N ARG A 8 -18.13 -42.43 29.39
CA ARG A 8 -16.75 -42.14 28.98
C ARG A 8 -16.58 -40.69 28.45
N ARG A 9 -17.53 -40.17 27.65
CA ARG A 9 -17.49 -38.78 27.18
C ARG A 9 -17.57 -37.79 28.34
N VAL A 10 -18.49 -37.99 29.29
CA VAL A 10 -18.62 -37.15 30.49
C VAL A 10 -17.35 -37.21 31.34
N GLY A 11 -16.77 -38.39 31.51
CA GLY A 11 -15.52 -38.56 32.22
C GLY A 11 -14.35 -37.81 31.56
N TRP A 12 -14.19 -37.91 30.25
CA TRP A 12 -13.15 -37.17 29.51
C TRP A 12 -13.36 -35.66 29.53
N THR A 13 -14.61 -35.20 29.46
CA THR A 13 -14.92 -33.76 29.57
C THR A 13 -14.57 -33.22 30.95
N ALA A 14 -14.91 -33.99 32.02
CA ALA A 14 -14.57 -33.60 33.40
C ALA A 14 -13.04 -33.55 33.61
N VAL A 15 -12.30 -34.52 33.08
CA VAL A 15 -10.83 -34.53 33.14
C VAL A 15 -10.25 -33.34 32.38
N ALA A 16 -10.74 -33.07 31.19
CA ALA A 16 -10.29 -31.91 30.40
C ALA A 16 -10.55 -30.59 31.14
N CYS A 17 -11.75 -30.39 31.69
CA CYS A 17 -12.09 -29.23 32.52
C CYS A 17 -11.18 -29.09 33.74
N ALA A 18 -10.89 -30.20 34.44
CA ALA A 18 -10.00 -30.19 35.60
C ALA A 18 -8.55 -29.85 35.24
N VAL A 19 -8.07 -30.32 34.08
CA VAL A 19 -6.73 -29.98 33.57
C VAL A 19 -6.67 -28.49 33.18
N ILE A 20 -7.68 -27.98 32.49
CA ILE A 20 -7.76 -26.55 32.11
C ILE A 20 -7.80 -25.69 33.38
N LEU A 21 -8.64 -26.04 34.35
CA LEU A 21 -8.72 -25.31 35.62
C LEU A 21 -7.38 -25.34 36.38
N ARG A 22 -6.69 -26.47 36.38
CA ARG A 22 -5.39 -26.62 37.03
C ARG A 22 -4.30 -25.79 36.34
N LEU A 23 -4.33 -25.75 35.03
CA LEU A 23 -3.44 -24.88 34.23
C LEU A 23 -3.73 -23.39 34.48
N TYR A 24 -5.01 -23.03 34.59
CA TYR A 24 -5.44 -21.68 34.97
C TYR A 24 -4.96 -21.30 36.38
N LEU A 25 -5.20 -22.15 37.35
CA LEU A 25 -4.77 -21.94 38.76
C LEU A 25 -3.24 -21.98 38.94
N ALA A 26 -2.53 -22.68 38.06
CA ALA A 26 -1.06 -22.70 38.03
C ALA A 26 -0.45 -21.50 37.32
N GLY A 27 -1.27 -20.56 36.84
CA GLY A 27 -0.79 -19.38 36.12
C GLY A 27 -0.27 -19.63 34.69
N ALA A 28 -0.49 -20.84 34.15
CA ALA A 28 0.00 -21.17 32.81
C ALA A 28 -0.61 -20.28 31.71
N PHE A 29 -1.84 -19.80 31.94
CA PHE A 29 -2.49 -18.87 31.03
C PHE A 29 -1.97 -17.44 31.17
N SER A 30 -1.54 -17.02 32.38
CA SER A 30 -0.89 -15.73 32.57
C SER A 30 0.50 -15.73 31.90
N ALA A 31 1.28 -16.81 32.05
CA ALA A 31 2.56 -16.95 31.36
C ALA A 31 2.40 -17.00 29.83
N ALA A 32 1.33 -17.61 29.33
CA ALA A 32 1.02 -17.57 27.88
C ALA A 32 0.58 -16.18 27.44
N ALA A 33 -0.24 -15.47 28.24
CA ALA A 33 -0.64 -14.10 27.98
C ALA A 33 0.55 -13.14 28.06
N ASP A 34 1.43 -13.32 29.05
CA ASP A 34 2.67 -12.55 29.20
C ASP A 34 3.63 -12.84 28.03
N TRP A 35 3.71 -14.11 27.60
CA TRP A 35 4.49 -14.47 26.40
C TRP A 35 3.92 -13.85 25.15
N VAL A 36 2.61 -13.90 24.93
CA VAL A 36 1.92 -13.23 23.81
C VAL A 36 2.13 -11.72 23.91
N GLY A 37 1.95 -11.12 25.10
CA GLY A 37 2.19 -9.69 25.33
C GLY A 37 3.63 -9.29 25.05
N ALA A 38 4.61 -10.07 25.52
CA ALA A 38 6.04 -9.83 25.25
C ALA A 38 6.44 -10.04 23.79
N HIS A 39 5.65 -10.81 23.02
CA HIS A 39 5.92 -11.12 21.62
C HIS A 39 4.88 -10.50 20.67
N THR A 40 4.02 -9.63 21.19
CA THR A 40 3.01 -8.93 20.37
C THR A 40 3.69 -8.18 19.23
N ASP A 41 4.81 -7.52 19.48
CA ASP A 41 5.62 -6.83 18.48
C ASP A 41 6.17 -7.80 17.42
N PHE A 42 6.54 -9.03 17.84
CA PHE A 42 6.99 -10.08 16.93
C PHE A 42 5.82 -10.65 16.12
N LEU A 43 4.67 -10.84 16.73
CA LEU A 43 3.45 -11.32 16.04
C LEU A 43 2.94 -10.26 15.07
N LEU A 44 2.91 -8.99 15.48
CA LEU A 44 2.61 -7.84 14.61
C LEU A 44 3.66 -7.70 13.50
N TYR A 45 4.95 -7.95 13.82
CA TYR A 45 6.01 -7.99 12.81
C TYR A 45 5.80 -9.12 11.80
N LEU A 46 5.38 -10.31 12.24
CA LEU A 46 5.07 -11.42 11.33
C LEU A 46 3.86 -11.12 10.44
N GLU A 47 2.89 -10.38 10.96
CA GLU A 47 1.66 -10.03 10.25
C GLU A 47 1.84 -8.77 9.38
N THR A 48 2.52 -7.75 9.90
CA THR A 48 2.64 -6.43 9.26
C THR A 48 4.03 -6.14 8.70
N GLY A 49 5.05 -6.94 9.06
CA GLY A 49 6.45 -6.69 8.74
C GLY A 49 7.08 -5.51 9.49
N ARG A 50 6.39 -4.94 10.48
CA ARG A 50 6.89 -3.81 11.29
C ARG A 50 7.40 -4.29 12.64
N ARG A 51 8.65 -3.94 12.99
CA ARG A 51 9.12 -3.90 14.37
C ARG A 51 8.73 -2.54 14.95
N LEU A 52 7.75 -2.51 15.82
CA LEU A 52 7.48 -1.35 16.65
C LEU A 52 8.55 -1.31 17.75
N SER A 53 9.68 -0.67 17.48
CA SER A 53 10.64 -0.33 18.53
C SER A 53 10.14 0.95 19.20
N SER A 54 9.92 0.87 20.50
CA SER A 54 9.47 1.99 21.35
C SER A 54 10.50 3.14 21.47
N ARG A 55 11.50 3.22 20.60
CA ARG A 55 12.61 4.18 20.71
C ARG A 55 12.97 4.98 19.46
N GLU A 56 12.31 4.78 18.31
CA GLU A 56 12.65 5.52 17.09
C GLU A 56 11.40 5.96 16.31
N ALA A 57 10.62 6.84 16.93
CA ALA A 57 9.63 7.65 16.23
C ALA A 57 9.78 9.10 16.69
N GLU A 58 10.94 9.67 16.49
CA GLU A 58 11.09 11.12 16.47
C GLU A 58 10.82 11.60 15.03
N PHE A 59 9.54 11.59 14.64
CA PHE A 59 9.11 12.34 13.47
C PHE A 59 9.06 13.81 13.85
N VAL A 60 9.93 14.60 13.25
CA VAL A 60 9.88 16.06 13.35
C VAL A 60 8.59 16.54 12.69
N PHE A 61 7.58 16.83 13.50
CA PHE A 61 6.42 17.58 13.04
C PHE A 61 6.82 19.02 12.85
N LEU A 62 6.73 19.51 11.62
CA LEU A 62 6.71 20.95 11.39
C LEU A 62 5.46 21.53 12.05
N PRO A 63 5.56 22.60 12.85
CA PRO A 63 4.39 23.22 13.47
C PRO A 63 3.47 23.79 12.38
N GLU A 64 2.15 23.63 12.56
CA GLU A 64 1.17 24.30 11.73
C GLU A 64 1.45 25.80 11.69
N SER A 65 1.72 26.32 10.50
CA SER A 65 1.71 27.77 10.29
C SER A 65 0.31 28.31 10.56
N PRO A 66 0.18 29.43 11.28
CA PRO A 66 -1.13 30.06 11.46
C PRO A 66 -1.70 30.45 10.09
N ALA A 67 -3.01 30.28 9.95
CA ALA A 67 -3.73 30.61 8.73
C ALA A 67 -3.39 32.05 8.28
N PRO A 68 -3.09 32.27 7.00
CA PRO A 68 -2.86 33.62 6.49
C PRO A 68 -4.14 34.42 6.55
N SER A 69 -4.08 35.57 7.22
CA SER A 69 -5.09 36.61 7.17
C SER A 69 -5.19 37.13 5.73
N VAL A 70 -6.39 37.13 5.18
CA VAL A 70 -6.71 37.64 3.85
C VAL A 70 -6.35 39.14 3.78
N PRO A 71 -5.46 39.58 2.85
CA PRO A 71 -5.32 41.00 2.54
C PRO A 71 -6.40 41.43 1.53
N PRO A 72 -6.78 42.72 1.50
CA PRO A 72 -7.80 43.20 0.62
C PRO A 72 -7.36 43.24 -0.85
N GLU A 73 -8.32 43.00 -1.70
CA GLU A 73 -8.31 43.07 -3.16
C GLU A 73 -7.71 44.37 -3.72
N THR A 74 -6.65 44.29 -4.53
CA THR A 74 -6.18 45.41 -5.33
C THR A 74 -5.70 44.98 -6.72
N ALA A 75 -6.42 45.45 -7.71
CA ALA A 75 -6.05 45.83 -9.09
C ALA A 75 -5.47 44.78 -10.07
N PRO A 76 -5.77 44.89 -11.38
CA PRO A 76 -5.50 43.87 -12.39
C PRO A 76 -4.03 43.79 -12.77
N ALA A 77 -3.52 42.56 -12.87
CA ALA A 77 -2.16 42.26 -13.29
C ALA A 77 -2.00 42.33 -14.83
N GLU A 78 -0.87 42.87 -15.26
CA GLU A 78 -0.41 42.88 -16.64
C GLU A 78 -0.15 41.46 -17.20
N PRO A 79 -0.22 41.27 -18.53
CA PRO A 79 -0.02 39.95 -19.14
C PRO A 79 1.45 39.50 -19.01
N PRO A 80 1.70 38.18 -18.85
CA PRO A 80 3.04 37.67 -18.66
C PRO A 80 3.89 37.80 -19.94
N GLN A 81 5.09 38.32 -19.79
CA GLN A 81 6.12 38.38 -20.83
C GLN A 81 6.61 36.96 -21.17
N ALA A 82 6.58 36.61 -22.43
CA ALA A 82 7.19 35.41 -22.97
C ALA A 82 8.72 35.50 -22.81
N GLY A 83 9.32 34.50 -22.14
CA GLY A 83 10.78 34.36 -22.07
C GLY A 83 11.32 33.88 -20.73
N ALA A 84 10.65 32.96 -20.04
CA ALA A 84 11.29 32.20 -18.94
C ALA A 84 12.04 30.99 -19.54
N ALA A 85 13.38 31.00 -19.38
CA ALA A 85 14.20 29.81 -19.60
C ALA A 85 13.66 28.65 -18.80
N LEU A 86 13.60 27.47 -19.42
CA LEU A 86 13.30 26.22 -18.72
C LEU A 86 14.24 26.09 -17.51
N PRO A 87 13.75 25.71 -16.34
CA PRO A 87 14.62 25.48 -15.20
C PRO A 87 15.67 24.45 -15.57
N GLU A 88 16.92 24.75 -15.19
CA GLU A 88 18.03 23.81 -15.29
C GLU A 88 17.61 22.47 -14.68
N THR A 89 17.93 21.37 -15.38
CA THR A 89 17.64 19.99 -14.93
C THR A 89 17.94 19.86 -13.44
N PRO A 90 16.98 19.39 -12.62
CA PRO A 90 17.27 19.11 -11.21
C PRO A 90 18.47 18.16 -11.15
N GLU A 91 19.43 18.43 -10.25
CA GLU A 91 20.45 17.46 -9.89
C GLU A 91 19.73 16.12 -9.70
N GLU A 92 20.17 15.06 -10.39
CA GLU A 92 19.58 13.71 -10.30
C GLU A 92 19.76 13.20 -8.87
N THR A 93 18.86 13.60 -7.98
CA THR A 93 18.78 13.02 -6.64
C THR A 93 18.23 11.62 -6.78
N LEU A 94 19.00 10.63 -6.30
CA LEU A 94 18.54 9.23 -6.26
C LEU A 94 17.24 9.13 -5.46
N PRO A 95 16.29 8.31 -5.91
CA PRO A 95 15.04 8.10 -5.17
C PRO A 95 15.32 7.55 -3.77
N GLU A 96 14.59 8.05 -2.78
CA GLU A 96 14.77 7.67 -1.38
C GLU A 96 14.23 6.27 -1.10
N ILE A 97 15.00 5.49 -0.30
CA ILE A 97 14.64 4.12 0.08
C ILE A 97 14.79 3.92 1.58
N THR A 98 13.78 3.29 2.18
CA THR A 98 13.82 2.76 3.54
C THR A 98 13.99 1.25 3.50
N TYR A 99 15.01 0.75 4.20
CA TYR A 99 15.31 -0.68 4.26
C TYR A 99 14.71 -1.32 5.50
N ALA A 100 13.66 -2.11 5.34
CA ALA A 100 13.05 -2.92 6.39
C ALA A 100 13.53 -4.39 6.38
N CYS A 101 14.66 -4.67 5.73
CA CYS A 101 15.37 -5.94 5.72
C CYS A 101 16.88 -5.68 5.55
N ASP A 102 17.69 -6.74 5.60
CA ASP A 102 19.17 -6.63 5.56
C ASP A 102 19.75 -6.50 4.13
N LEU A 103 18.92 -6.57 3.10
CA LEU A 103 19.39 -6.43 1.71
C LEU A 103 19.79 -4.98 1.43
N ARG A 104 20.87 -4.81 0.69
CA ARG A 104 21.43 -3.51 0.26
C ARG A 104 21.83 -3.61 -1.21
N PRO A 105 20.85 -3.51 -2.14
CA PRO A 105 21.15 -3.56 -3.58
C PRO A 105 21.92 -2.32 -4.05
N ASP A 106 22.59 -2.46 -5.18
CA ASP A 106 23.24 -1.35 -5.88
C ASP A 106 22.18 -0.53 -6.63
N ILE A 107 21.73 0.55 -6.00
CA ILE A 107 20.64 1.38 -6.54
C ILE A 107 21.02 2.07 -7.87
N PRO A 108 22.21 2.68 -8.02
CA PRO A 108 22.63 3.21 -9.32
C PRO A 108 22.55 2.17 -10.44
N ALA A 109 23.07 0.96 -10.23
CA ALA A 109 23.01 -0.10 -11.23
C ALA A 109 21.59 -0.52 -11.57
N LEU A 110 20.68 -0.56 -10.57
CA LEU A 110 19.26 -0.88 -10.80
C LEU A 110 18.54 0.18 -11.63
N LEU A 111 18.90 1.45 -11.51
CA LEU A 111 18.30 2.54 -12.27
C LEU A 111 18.78 2.59 -13.72
N GLU A 112 19.93 1.97 -14.04
CA GLU A 112 20.39 1.80 -15.42
C GLU A 112 19.52 0.79 -16.19
N GLU A 113 18.93 -0.20 -15.50
CA GLU A 113 18.01 -1.17 -16.10
C GLU A 113 16.64 -0.51 -16.33
N LYS A 114 16.43 0.08 -17.50
CA LYS A 114 15.11 0.66 -17.83
C LYS A 114 14.07 -0.45 -17.99
N ALA A 115 13.00 -0.37 -17.22
CA ALA A 115 11.83 -1.20 -17.43
C ALA A 115 11.19 -0.83 -18.77
N VAL A 116 11.12 -1.79 -19.69
CA VAL A 116 10.50 -1.59 -21.01
C VAL A 116 9.09 -2.15 -20.97
N PHE A 117 8.09 -1.28 -21.00
CA PHE A 117 6.68 -1.64 -21.10
C PHE A 117 6.08 -1.17 -22.41
N SER A 118 5.27 -2.03 -23.01
CA SER A 118 4.39 -1.67 -24.12
C SER A 118 2.96 -1.71 -23.60
N LEU A 119 2.54 -0.67 -22.85
CA LEU A 119 1.25 -0.67 -22.15
C LEU A 119 0.09 -0.29 -23.05
N ARG A 120 0.29 0.50 -24.12
CA ARG A 120 -0.76 0.90 -25.07
C ARG A 120 -0.97 -0.19 -26.12
N GLN A 121 -1.84 -1.15 -25.78
CA GLN A 121 -2.22 -2.25 -26.67
C GLN A 121 -3.75 -2.40 -26.69
N GLU A 122 -4.28 -3.15 -27.67
CA GLU A 122 -5.71 -3.47 -27.73
C GLU A 122 -6.17 -4.41 -26.60
N LYS A 123 -5.24 -5.22 -26.07
CA LYS A 123 -5.48 -6.13 -24.95
C LYS A 123 -5.16 -5.46 -23.62
N PRO A 124 -5.77 -5.89 -22.51
CA PRO A 124 -5.40 -5.40 -21.19
C PRO A 124 -3.93 -5.69 -20.86
N THR A 125 -3.21 -4.64 -20.48
CA THR A 125 -1.78 -4.69 -20.13
C THR A 125 -1.52 -4.34 -18.66
N VAL A 126 -2.53 -3.81 -17.98
CA VAL A 126 -2.47 -3.45 -16.55
C VAL A 126 -3.53 -4.22 -15.79
N LEU A 127 -3.13 -4.83 -14.68
CA LEU A 127 -4.00 -5.43 -13.67
C LEU A 127 -3.95 -4.58 -12.40
N ILE A 128 -5.10 -4.12 -11.94
CA ILE A 128 -5.27 -3.48 -10.63
C ILE A 128 -6.01 -4.46 -9.73
N LEU A 129 -5.50 -4.66 -8.53
CA LEU A 129 -6.15 -5.45 -7.49
C LEU A 129 -5.94 -4.81 -6.11
N HIS A 130 -6.58 -5.38 -5.09
CA HIS A 130 -6.54 -4.90 -3.73
C HIS A 130 -6.51 -6.09 -2.78
N THR A 131 -5.32 -6.52 -2.34
CA THR A 131 -5.20 -7.63 -1.38
C THR A 131 -6.00 -7.34 -0.09
N HIS A 132 -6.11 -6.06 0.28
CA HIS A 132 -6.98 -5.59 1.36
C HIS A 132 -8.08 -4.68 0.81
N THR A 133 -9.02 -5.28 0.09
CA THR A 133 -10.07 -4.59 -0.68
C THR A 133 -10.95 -3.69 0.19
N THR A 134 -11.24 -4.11 1.44
CA THR A 134 -12.13 -3.37 2.34
C THR A 134 -11.46 -2.17 3.03
N GLU A 135 -10.17 -1.94 2.84
CA GLU A 135 -9.48 -0.78 3.39
C GLU A 135 -10.16 0.52 2.96
N SER A 136 -10.28 1.43 3.91
CA SER A 136 -10.88 2.76 3.73
C SER A 136 -10.11 3.82 4.52
N TYR A 137 -10.57 5.04 4.48
CA TYR A 137 -9.91 6.21 5.03
C TYR A 137 -10.70 6.79 6.21
N THR A 138 -10.15 7.79 6.88
CA THR A 138 -10.86 8.51 7.93
C THR A 138 -12.13 9.14 7.37
N LYS A 139 -13.27 8.85 8.02
CA LYS A 139 -14.55 9.48 7.74
C LYS A 139 -14.49 10.95 8.14
N SER A 140 -14.58 11.84 7.18
CA SER A 140 -14.75 13.26 7.42
C SER A 140 -16.18 13.73 7.08
N ARG A 141 -16.68 13.32 5.93
CA ARG A 141 -18.03 13.65 5.44
C ARG A 141 -18.65 12.50 4.65
N GLU A 142 -17.93 11.40 4.50
CA GLU A 142 -18.36 10.23 3.76
C GLU A 142 -19.47 9.48 4.54
N PRO A 143 -20.57 9.10 3.88
CA PRO A 143 -21.73 8.50 4.55
C PRO A 143 -21.64 6.96 4.68
N TYR A 144 -20.48 6.33 4.46
CA TYR A 144 -20.34 4.88 4.55
C TYR A 144 -20.37 4.35 5.98
N GLU A 145 -20.71 3.07 6.13
CA GLU A 145 -20.60 2.34 7.38
C GLU A 145 -19.30 1.53 7.42
N GLU A 146 -18.64 1.56 8.56
CA GLU A 146 -17.40 0.78 8.77
C GLU A 146 -17.73 -0.66 9.16
N SER A 147 -17.07 -1.61 8.48
CA SER A 147 -17.11 -3.04 8.85
C SER A 147 -16.13 -3.36 9.98
N SER A 148 -15.09 -2.56 10.16
CA SER A 148 -14.10 -2.54 11.23
C SER A 148 -13.34 -1.22 11.13
N ASP A 149 -12.35 -0.98 11.99
CA ASP A 149 -11.57 0.26 12.01
C ASP A 149 -10.98 0.56 10.62
N TYR A 150 -11.41 1.69 10.05
CA TYR A 150 -10.98 2.16 8.73
C TYR A 150 -11.13 1.09 7.63
N ARG A 151 -12.28 0.37 7.67
CA ARG A 151 -12.67 -0.60 6.65
C ARG A 151 -14.15 -0.48 6.34
N THR A 152 -14.54 -0.68 5.09
CA THR A 152 -15.94 -0.67 4.67
C THR A 152 -16.18 -1.61 3.49
N LEU A 153 -17.39 -2.15 3.43
CA LEU A 153 -17.88 -2.93 2.28
C LEU A 153 -18.49 -2.03 1.20
N ASP A 154 -18.64 -0.73 1.48
CA ASP A 154 -19.11 0.23 0.46
C ASP A 154 -18.01 0.46 -0.58
N GLU A 155 -18.23 -0.05 -1.78
CA GLU A 155 -17.29 0.01 -2.89
C GLU A 155 -16.97 1.45 -3.35
N ASN A 156 -17.81 2.43 -2.98
CA ASN A 156 -17.55 3.84 -3.29
C ASN A 156 -16.51 4.48 -2.37
N TYR A 157 -16.19 3.84 -1.24
CA TYR A 157 -15.31 4.41 -0.21
C TYR A 157 -14.18 3.48 0.25
N ASN A 158 -14.08 2.27 -0.34
CA ASN A 158 -12.97 1.36 -0.10
C ASN A 158 -11.95 1.41 -1.26
N MET A 159 -10.98 0.49 -1.27
CA MET A 159 -9.91 0.50 -2.28
C MET A 159 -10.42 0.29 -3.71
N LEU A 160 -11.62 -0.28 -3.90
CA LEU A 160 -12.21 -0.42 -5.24
C LEU A 160 -12.44 0.93 -5.92
N SER A 161 -12.84 1.95 -5.17
CA SER A 161 -13.04 3.30 -5.71
C SER A 161 -11.71 3.94 -6.13
N ILE A 162 -10.65 3.72 -5.37
CA ILE A 162 -9.30 4.21 -5.69
C ILE A 162 -8.77 3.52 -6.96
N GLY A 163 -8.90 2.20 -7.03
CA GLY A 163 -8.52 1.45 -8.24
C GLY A 163 -9.34 1.83 -9.46
N ALA A 164 -10.63 2.11 -9.29
CA ALA A 164 -11.49 2.57 -10.38
C ALA A 164 -11.06 3.93 -10.93
N GLU A 165 -10.61 4.86 -10.07
CA GLU A 165 -10.09 6.15 -10.53
C GLU A 165 -8.78 5.99 -11.31
N VAL A 166 -7.82 5.19 -10.80
CA VAL A 166 -6.59 4.87 -11.54
C VAL A 166 -6.92 4.23 -12.88
N ALA A 167 -7.81 3.23 -12.91
CA ALA A 167 -8.21 2.56 -14.15
C ALA A 167 -8.82 3.54 -15.16
N ARG A 168 -9.74 4.41 -14.71
CA ARG A 168 -10.40 5.41 -15.55
C ARG A 168 -9.40 6.36 -16.22
N GLN A 169 -8.40 6.83 -15.48
CA GLN A 169 -7.36 7.73 -15.99
C GLN A 169 -6.45 7.00 -16.99
N LEU A 170 -6.01 5.78 -16.68
CA LEU A 170 -5.19 4.97 -17.57
C LEU A 170 -5.92 4.64 -18.87
N GLU A 171 -7.20 4.31 -18.81
CA GLU A 171 -8.03 4.02 -19.98
C GLU A 171 -8.25 5.28 -20.84
N ALA A 172 -8.44 6.44 -20.22
CA ALA A 172 -8.49 7.73 -20.92
C ALA A 172 -7.17 8.02 -21.65
N GLY A 173 -6.03 7.59 -21.08
CA GLY A 173 -4.70 7.65 -21.71
C GLY A 173 -4.40 6.53 -22.70
N GLY A 174 -5.37 5.67 -23.03
CA GLY A 174 -5.23 4.60 -24.06
C GLY A 174 -4.61 3.30 -23.55
N ILE A 175 -4.50 3.10 -22.24
CA ILE A 175 -4.04 1.86 -21.62
C ILE A 175 -5.25 1.02 -21.20
N ARG A 176 -5.30 -0.25 -21.62
CA ARG A 176 -6.38 -1.18 -21.23
C ARG A 176 -6.09 -1.80 -19.86
N VAL A 177 -7.09 -1.72 -18.98
CA VAL A 177 -6.98 -2.13 -17.57
C VAL A 177 -7.97 -3.25 -17.25
N ILE A 178 -7.57 -4.20 -16.42
CA ILE A 178 -8.46 -5.09 -15.68
C ILE A 178 -8.37 -4.68 -14.21
N GLN A 179 -9.51 -4.35 -13.59
CA GLN A 179 -9.60 -4.22 -12.14
C GLN A 179 -10.24 -5.48 -11.56
N ASP A 180 -9.50 -6.19 -10.70
CA ASP A 180 -10.07 -7.24 -9.87
C ASP A 180 -10.89 -6.61 -8.73
N ARG A 181 -12.17 -6.97 -8.67
CA ARG A 181 -13.13 -6.41 -7.71
C ARG A 181 -13.48 -7.39 -6.58
N GLN A 182 -12.74 -8.48 -6.43
CA GLN A 182 -12.99 -9.47 -5.39
C GLN A 182 -12.60 -8.91 -4.01
N LEU A 183 -13.42 -9.24 -2.99
CA LEU A 183 -13.12 -8.90 -1.60
C LEU A 183 -12.19 -9.95 -1.00
N HIS A 184 -10.87 -9.79 -1.16
CA HIS A 184 -9.90 -10.79 -0.73
C HIS A 184 -9.73 -10.89 0.79
N ASP A 185 -10.06 -9.83 1.52
CA ASP A 185 -9.94 -9.70 2.96
C ASP A 185 -11.29 -9.78 3.71
N TYR A 186 -12.37 -10.17 3.03
CA TYR A 186 -13.69 -10.37 3.61
C TYR A 186 -14.26 -11.75 3.24
N PRO A 187 -14.96 -12.48 4.12
CA PRO A 187 -15.28 -12.11 5.50
C PRO A 187 -14.12 -12.29 6.50
N SER A 188 -12.95 -12.71 6.05
CA SER A 188 -11.78 -12.94 6.90
C SER A 188 -10.55 -12.21 6.35
N TYR A 189 -9.91 -11.39 7.18
CA TYR A 189 -8.64 -10.74 6.87
C TYR A 189 -7.52 -11.76 6.65
N ASN A 190 -7.52 -12.84 7.47
CA ASN A 190 -6.52 -13.88 7.35
C ASN A 190 -6.63 -14.63 6.03
N GLY A 191 -5.51 -14.72 5.31
CA GLY A 191 -5.46 -15.38 4.01
C GLY A 191 -5.67 -14.48 2.81
N SER A 192 -5.89 -13.17 2.97
CA SER A 192 -6.10 -12.22 1.88
C SER A 192 -5.03 -12.31 0.79
N TYR A 193 -3.74 -12.36 1.15
CA TYR A 193 -2.65 -12.58 0.19
C TYR A 193 -2.73 -13.93 -0.56
N THR A 194 -3.28 -14.97 0.07
CA THR A 194 -3.48 -16.26 -0.59
C THR A 194 -4.65 -16.20 -1.59
N HIS A 195 -5.73 -15.49 -1.23
CA HIS A 195 -6.86 -15.26 -2.11
C HIS A 195 -6.45 -14.40 -3.32
N ALA A 196 -5.83 -13.26 -3.06
CA ALA A 196 -5.30 -12.37 -4.10
C ALA A 196 -4.33 -13.11 -5.04
N ARG A 197 -3.41 -13.95 -4.49
CA ARG A 197 -2.50 -14.75 -5.32
C ARG A 197 -3.20 -15.63 -6.33
N LYS A 198 -4.27 -16.31 -5.91
CA LYS A 198 -5.06 -17.17 -6.81
C LYS A 198 -5.73 -16.36 -7.91
N ALA A 199 -6.29 -15.20 -7.56
CA ALA A 199 -6.89 -14.30 -8.51
C ALA A 199 -5.87 -13.78 -9.53
N ILE A 200 -4.71 -13.31 -9.07
CA ILE A 200 -3.60 -12.85 -9.95
C ILE A 200 -3.21 -13.98 -10.92
N GLN A 201 -2.98 -15.19 -10.41
CA GLN A 201 -2.58 -16.34 -11.25
C GLN A 201 -3.61 -16.67 -12.32
N SER A 202 -4.93 -16.65 -11.99
CA SER A 202 -6.00 -16.86 -12.95
C SER A 202 -6.02 -15.75 -14.01
N LEU A 203 -6.02 -14.50 -13.58
CA LEU A 203 -6.07 -13.33 -14.47
C LEU A 203 -4.87 -13.25 -15.42
N LEU A 204 -3.66 -13.57 -14.93
CA LEU A 204 -2.46 -13.65 -15.78
C LEU A 204 -2.56 -14.78 -16.81
N SER A 205 -3.12 -15.93 -16.44
CA SER A 205 -3.32 -17.06 -17.34
C SER A 205 -4.32 -16.72 -18.47
N GLU A 206 -5.38 -15.98 -18.13
CA GLU A 206 -6.42 -15.57 -19.06
C GLU A 206 -5.99 -14.37 -19.92
N ASN A 207 -5.11 -13.53 -19.40
CA ASN A 207 -4.68 -12.26 -20.00
C ASN A 207 -3.14 -12.16 -20.06
N PRO A 208 -2.49 -12.92 -20.92
CA PRO A 208 -1.01 -12.98 -20.99
C PRO A 208 -0.35 -11.69 -21.49
N ALA A 209 -1.12 -10.69 -21.90
CA ALA A 209 -0.61 -9.37 -22.27
C ALA A 209 -0.39 -8.44 -21.06
N ILE A 210 -0.81 -8.82 -19.86
CA ILE A 210 -0.57 -8.03 -18.64
C ILE A 210 0.92 -7.95 -18.37
N GLN A 211 1.42 -6.72 -18.24
CA GLN A 211 2.82 -6.39 -17.96
C GLN A 211 3.00 -5.67 -16.63
N LEU A 212 1.99 -4.91 -16.19
CA LEU A 212 2.01 -4.17 -14.93
C LEU A 212 0.88 -4.67 -14.01
N ILE A 213 1.22 -4.95 -12.76
CA ILE A 213 0.28 -5.34 -11.71
C ILE A 213 0.39 -4.33 -10.57
N LEU A 214 -0.71 -3.72 -10.20
CA LEU A 214 -0.80 -2.75 -9.11
C LEU A 214 -1.67 -3.33 -8.00
N ASP A 215 -1.06 -3.69 -6.87
CA ASP A 215 -1.77 -4.02 -5.64
C ASP A 215 -1.90 -2.73 -4.82
N LEU A 216 -3.09 -2.10 -4.90
CA LEU A 216 -3.33 -0.81 -4.26
C LEU A 216 -3.85 -1.02 -2.85
N HIS A 217 -3.19 -0.38 -1.91
CA HIS A 217 -3.43 -0.40 -0.48
C HIS A 217 -3.53 1.03 0.08
N ARG A 218 -3.82 1.14 1.35
CA ARG A 218 -3.53 2.34 2.15
C ARG A 218 -2.73 1.93 3.38
N ASP A 219 -1.71 2.71 3.73
CA ASP A 219 -0.87 2.46 4.91
C ASP A 219 -1.67 2.64 6.22
N ALA A 220 -1.26 1.97 7.27
CA ALA A 220 -1.86 2.10 8.59
C ALA A 220 -0.77 2.12 9.66
N ALA A 221 -0.82 3.16 10.48
CA ALA A 221 -0.01 3.27 11.68
C ALA A 221 -0.73 4.11 12.72
N ASP A 222 -0.75 3.62 13.96
CA ASP A 222 -1.22 4.40 15.09
C ASP A 222 -0.19 5.47 15.44
N THR A 223 -0.67 6.67 15.71
CA THR A 223 0.11 7.78 16.22
C THR A 223 -0.53 8.30 17.51
N PRO A 224 0.18 9.07 18.34
CA PRO A 224 -0.41 9.67 19.53
C PRO A 224 -1.60 10.60 19.24
N ARG A 225 -1.82 10.99 17.98
CA ARG A 225 -2.91 11.87 17.53
C ARG A 225 -3.98 11.15 16.71
N GLY A 226 -3.97 9.83 16.66
CA GLY A 226 -4.86 9.00 15.85
C GLY A 226 -4.11 8.29 14.73
N GLN A 227 -4.77 7.97 13.64
CA GLN A 227 -4.15 7.29 12.50
C GLN A 227 -3.15 8.18 11.75
N LEU A 228 -2.12 7.57 11.19
CA LEU A 228 -1.18 8.23 10.30
C LEU A 228 -1.94 8.89 9.14
N ARG A 229 -1.65 10.16 8.91
CA ARG A 229 -2.10 10.92 7.73
C ARG A 229 -0.87 11.53 7.07
N THR A 230 -0.69 11.23 5.79
CA THR A 230 0.45 11.74 4.99
C THR A 230 -0.10 12.59 3.85
N VAL A 231 0.37 13.82 3.73
CA VAL A 231 -0.16 14.79 2.77
C VAL A 231 0.95 15.47 2.00
N ALA A 232 0.69 15.74 0.72
CA ALA A 232 1.41 16.65 -0.14
C ALA A 232 0.46 17.74 -0.63
N GLU A 233 1.01 18.81 -1.16
CA GLU A 233 0.24 19.84 -1.85
C GLU A 233 0.46 19.68 -3.36
N VAL A 234 -0.61 19.44 -4.11
CA VAL A 234 -0.62 19.28 -5.55
C VAL A 234 -1.57 20.33 -6.11
N ASP A 235 -1.07 21.24 -6.92
CA ASP A 235 -1.83 22.36 -7.51
C ASP A 235 -2.64 23.16 -6.48
N GLY A 236 -2.02 23.46 -5.33
CA GLY A 236 -2.65 24.21 -4.24
C GLY A 236 -3.73 23.42 -3.47
N THR A 237 -3.82 22.10 -3.68
CA THR A 237 -4.81 21.24 -3.02
C THR A 237 -4.11 20.07 -2.32
N ARG A 238 -4.59 19.71 -1.13
CA ARG A 238 -4.05 18.57 -0.38
C ARG A 238 -4.34 17.24 -1.07
N SER A 239 -3.31 16.46 -1.28
CA SER A 239 -3.33 15.08 -1.76
C SER A 239 -2.75 14.16 -0.69
N ALA A 240 -3.15 12.89 -0.66
CA ALA A 240 -2.43 11.88 0.10
C ALA A 240 -1.07 11.62 -0.56
N GLN A 241 -0.04 11.30 0.23
CA GLN A 241 1.24 10.87 -0.32
C GLN A 241 1.20 9.39 -0.71
N LEU A 242 1.95 9.04 -1.74
CA LEU A 242 2.12 7.68 -2.23
C LEU A 242 3.38 7.05 -1.63
N MET A 243 3.35 5.75 -1.38
CA MET A 243 4.53 4.98 -0.97
C MET A 243 4.57 3.65 -1.71
N LEU A 244 5.71 3.35 -2.32
CA LEU A 244 5.94 2.06 -2.96
C LEU A 244 6.51 1.07 -1.95
N VAL A 245 5.98 -0.14 -1.92
CA VAL A 245 6.47 -1.23 -1.07
C VAL A 245 6.94 -2.36 -1.97
N VAL A 246 8.21 -2.69 -1.85
CA VAL A 246 8.82 -3.77 -2.62
C VAL A 246 9.18 -4.93 -1.71
N GLY A 247 8.69 -6.10 -2.09
CA GLY A 247 9.04 -7.34 -1.43
C GLY A 247 10.37 -7.90 -1.93
N SER A 248 10.95 -8.80 -1.14
CA SER A 248 12.19 -9.47 -1.50
C SER A 248 12.21 -10.94 -1.05
N ASN A 249 13.34 -11.59 -1.24
CA ASN A 249 13.59 -12.96 -0.78
C ASN A 249 14.19 -13.03 0.63
N ALA A 250 14.37 -11.91 1.33
CA ALA A 250 15.04 -11.86 2.64
C ALA A 250 14.33 -12.71 3.72
N SER A 251 13.02 -12.98 3.59
CA SER A 251 12.29 -13.90 4.48
C SER A 251 12.48 -15.39 4.13
N GLY A 252 13.34 -15.74 3.17
CA GLY A 252 13.59 -17.11 2.72
C GLY A 252 12.57 -17.65 1.71
N ARG A 253 11.59 -16.86 1.29
CA ARG A 253 10.64 -17.25 0.23
C ARG A 253 11.23 -16.91 -1.14
N LYS A 254 10.97 -17.77 -2.14
CA LYS A 254 11.42 -17.51 -3.51
C LYS A 254 10.82 -16.22 -4.05
N HIS A 255 11.68 -15.30 -4.44
CA HIS A 255 11.39 -14.10 -5.20
C HIS A 255 12.65 -13.73 -6.00
N PRO A 256 12.93 -14.43 -7.11
CA PRO A 256 14.21 -14.28 -7.80
C PRO A 256 14.38 -12.92 -8.48
N ASP A 257 13.30 -12.33 -8.94
CA ASP A 257 13.29 -11.09 -9.74
C ASP A 257 12.93 -9.85 -8.92
N TRP A 258 13.07 -9.87 -7.59
CA TRP A 258 12.70 -8.76 -6.72
C TRP A 258 13.44 -7.45 -7.04
N GLU A 259 14.69 -7.54 -7.53
CA GLU A 259 15.48 -6.37 -7.96
C GLU A 259 14.83 -5.66 -9.15
N ARG A 260 14.20 -6.39 -10.07
CA ARG A 260 13.44 -5.79 -11.18
C ARG A 260 12.17 -5.07 -10.69
N ASN A 261 11.47 -5.64 -9.71
CA ASN A 261 10.35 -4.93 -9.08
C ASN A 261 10.83 -3.67 -8.36
N LEU A 262 12.00 -3.72 -7.69
CA LEU A 262 12.59 -2.55 -7.05
C LEU A 262 13.00 -1.49 -8.08
N ALA A 263 13.67 -1.88 -9.17
CA ALA A 263 14.05 -0.96 -10.23
C ALA A 263 12.81 -0.24 -10.80
N LEU A 264 11.73 -0.98 -11.09
CA LEU A 264 10.47 -0.42 -11.54
C LEU A 264 9.86 0.54 -10.50
N ALA A 265 9.86 0.16 -9.22
CA ALA A 265 9.34 1.01 -8.15
C ALA A 265 10.09 2.34 -8.07
N LEU A 266 11.42 2.31 -8.15
CA LEU A 266 12.25 3.52 -8.11
C LEU A 266 12.05 4.41 -9.35
N GLN A 267 11.89 3.82 -10.53
CA GLN A 267 11.55 4.55 -11.75
C GLN A 267 10.17 5.22 -11.63
N LEU A 268 9.18 4.51 -11.07
CA LEU A 268 7.86 5.08 -10.84
C LEU A 268 7.91 6.19 -9.77
N GLN A 269 8.69 6.00 -8.68
CA GLN A 269 8.90 7.05 -7.67
C GLN A 269 9.47 8.32 -8.30
N THR A 270 10.47 8.19 -9.16
CA THR A 270 11.04 9.33 -9.88
C THR A 270 10.00 10.03 -10.76
N ARG A 271 9.15 9.26 -11.48
CA ARG A 271 8.08 9.84 -12.29
C ARG A 271 7.02 10.55 -11.46
N LEU A 272 6.66 9.99 -10.32
CA LEU A 272 5.72 10.60 -9.36
C LEU A 272 6.24 11.95 -8.86
N GLU A 273 7.52 12.04 -8.49
CA GLU A 273 8.15 13.30 -8.05
C GLU A 273 8.24 14.35 -9.19
N LEU A 274 8.39 13.90 -10.44
CA LEU A 274 8.34 14.81 -11.60
C LEU A 274 6.92 15.32 -11.88
N CYS A 275 5.89 14.50 -11.69
CA CYS A 275 4.49 14.91 -11.84
C CYS A 275 4.04 15.84 -10.71
N ALA A 276 4.40 15.52 -9.48
CA ALA A 276 4.00 16.28 -8.30
C ALA A 276 5.10 16.21 -7.22
N PRO A 277 5.97 17.21 -7.10
CA PRO A 277 7.04 17.22 -6.11
C PRO A 277 6.54 17.05 -4.66
N GLY A 278 7.16 16.13 -3.90
CA GLY A 278 6.78 15.80 -2.54
C GLY A 278 5.58 14.84 -2.42
N ILE A 279 5.09 14.30 -3.54
CA ILE A 279 3.98 13.34 -3.52
C ILE A 279 4.38 11.97 -2.97
N THR A 280 5.67 11.61 -3.02
CA THR A 280 6.12 10.31 -2.55
C THR A 280 6.68 10.35 -1.13
N ARG A 281 6.52 9.24 -0.44
CA ARG A 281 7.32 8.83 0.72
C ARG A 281 8.43 7.91 0.21
N PRO A 282 9.52 7.73 0.98
CA PRO A 282 10.58 6.80 0.59
C PRO A 282 10.04 5.40 0.26
N THR A 283 10.49 4.81 -0.84
CA THR A 283 10.16 3.41 -1.18
C THR A 283 10.65 2.48 -0.07
N VAL A 284 9.84 1.50 0.33
CA VAL A 284 10.18 0.57 1.41
C VAL A 284 10.53 -0.80 0.86
N LEU A 285 11.78 -1.24 1.04
CA LEU A 285 12.21 -2.61 0.71
C LEU A 285 12.00 -3.53 1.92
N ARG A 286 11.17 -4.58 1.74
CA ARG A 286 10.79 -5.53 2.79
C ARG A 286 11.22 -6.96 2.48
N GLY A 287 11.32 -7.78 3.53
CA GLY A 287 11.64 -9.20 3.42
C GLY A 287 10.49 -10.07 2.90
N GLN A 288 9.23 -9.63 3.04
CA GLN A 288 8.05 -10.33 2.54
C GLN A 288 7.90 -10.10 1.03
N ARG A 289 7.34 -11.08 0.29
CA ARG A 289 7.26 -11.00 -1.18
C ARG A 289 5.99 -10.35 -1.75
N PHE A 290 4.91 -10.21 -0.97
CA PHE A 290 3.66 -9.54 -1.34
C PHE A 290 3.07 -9.96 -2.71
N ASN A 291 3.15 -11.24 -3.07
CA ASN A 291 2.77 -11.77 -4.39
C ASN A 291 3.52 -11.16 -5.59
N GLN A 292 4.49 -10.27 -5.37
CA GLN A 292 5.28 -9.64 -6.45
C GLN A 292 6.18 -10.64 -7.20
N ASP A 293 6.41 -11.82 -6.61
CA ASP A 293 7.09 -12.95 -7.27
C ASP A 293 6.32 -13.54 -8.46
N LEU A 294 5.10 -13.07 -8.72
CA LEU A 294 4.27 -13.51 -9.85
C LEU A 294 4.58 -12.74 -11.15
N SER A 295 5.17 -11.56 -11.07
CA SER A 295 5.54 -10.75 -12.24
C SER A 295 6.67 -9.78 -11.89
N THR A 296 7.59 -9.54 -12.82
CA THR A 296 8.61 -8.48 -12.71
C THR A 296 8.02 -7.08 -12.78
N GLY A 297 6.78 -6.93 -13.24
CA GLY A 297 6.02 -5.69 -13.27
C GLY A 297 5.01 -5.55 -12.11
N ALA A 298 5.16 -6.31 -11.02
CA ALA A 298 4.25 -6.23 -9.88
C ALA A 298 4.74 -5.20 -8.84
N LEU A 299 3.86 -4.28 -8.46
CA LEU A 299 4.08 -3.25 -7.45
C LEU A 299 2.98 -3.27 -6.40
N LEU A 300 3.33 -2.96 -5.16
CA LEU A 300 2.40 -2.60 -4.10
C LEU A 300 2.51 -1.09 -3.86
N VAL A 301 1.38 -0.41 -3.88
CA VAL A 301 1.31 1.05 -3.71
C VAL A 301 0.39 1.38 -2.56
N GLU A 302 0.93 2.02 -1.54
CA GLU A 302 0.15 2.63 -0.47
C GLU A 302 -0.34 4.00 -0.95
N VAL A 303 -1.64 4.14 -1.15
CA VAL A 303 -2.28 5.40 -1.55
C VAL A 303 -2.70 6.14 -0.29
N GLY A 304 -1.78 6.89 0.28
CA GLY A 304 -1.96 7.52 1.58
C GLY A 304 -1.96 6.53 2.74
N ALA A 305 -2.65 6.90 3.80
CA ALA A 305 -2.79 6.11 5.02
C ALA A 305 -4.21 6.25 5.61
N ALA A 306 -4.56 5.43 6.60
CA ALA A 306 -5.88 5.40 7.22
C ALA A 306 -6.37 6.78 7.73
N GLY A 307 -5.45 7.65 8.12
CA GLY A 307 -5.78 9.02 8.56
C GLY A 307 -6.07 10.02 7.45
N ASN A 308 -5.80 9.69 6.18
CA ASN A 308 -6.19 10.53 5.05
C ASN A 308 -7.71 10.51 4.84
N THR A 309 -8.24 11.51 4.13
CA THR A 309 -9.60 11.48 3.62
C THR A 309 -9.65 10.74 2.29
N HIS A 310 -10.80 10.19 1.95
CA HIS A 310 -11.03 9.54 0.66
C HIS A 310 -10.74 10.49 -0.53
N ALA A 311 -11.13 11.77 -0.39
CA ALA A 311 -10.86 12.78 -1.42
C ALA A 311 -9.34 13.06 -1.62
N GLU A 312 -8.52 12.99 -0.57
CA GLU A 312 -7.07 13.09 -0.70
C GLU A 312 -6.49 11.89 -1.43
N ALA A 313 -7.02 10.69 -1.15
CA ALA A 313 -6.58 9.46 -1.81
C ALA A 313 -6.97 9.42 -3.30
N LEU A 314 -8.15 9.92 -3.68
CA LEU A 314 -8.53 10.04 -5.10
C LEU A 314 -7.59 10.96 -5.87
N ARG A 315 -7.17 12.10 -5.28
CA ARG A 315 -6.15 12.97 -5.91
C ARG A 315 -4.80 12.30 -6.07
N ALA A 316 -4.39 11.50 -5.09
CA ALA A 316 -3.17 10.70 -5.22
C ALA A 316 -3.29 9.63 -6.33
N ALA A 317 -4.49 9.06 -6.51
CA ALA A 317 -4.78 8.12 -7.60
C ALA A 317 -4.64 8.79 -8.99
N ASP A 318 -5.07 10.05 -9.14
CA ASP A 318 -4.87 10.81 -10.37
C ASP A 318 -3.38 10.99 -10.70
N VAL A 319 -2.56 11.39 -9.71
CA VAL A 319 -1.10 11.55 -9.88
C VAL A 319 -0.43 10.22 -10.17
N LEU A 320 -0.87 9.13 -9.54
CA LEU A 320 -0.35 7.79 -9.80
C LEU A 320 -0.59 7.37 -11.26
N ALA A 321 -1.79 7.61 -11.76
CA ALA A 321 -2.13 7.30 -13.15
C ALA A 321 -1.32 8.15 -14.14
N GLU A 322 -1.14 9.45 -13.88
CA GLU A 322 -0.32 10.35 -14.70
C GLU A 322 1.14 9.86 -14.78
N ALA A 323 1.73 9.49 -13.65
CA ALA A 323 3.08 8.97 -13.60
C ALA A 323 3.24 7.66 -14.39
N ILE A 324 2.24 6.75 -14.33
CA ILE A 324 2.24 5.51 -15.11
C ILE A 324 2.11 5.80 -16.62
N LEU A 325 1.26 6.76 -17.01
CA LEU A 325 1.16 7.20 -18.40
C LEU A 325 2.49 7.76 -18.90
N SER A 326 3.14 8.61 -18.10
CA SER A 326 4.46 9.16 -18.38
C SER A 326 5.54 8.06 -18.50
N LEU A 327 5.46 7.03 -17.65
CA LEU A 327 6.37 5.88 -17.73
C LEU A 327 6.17 5.11 -19.04
N ALA A 328 4.93 4.93 -19.47
CA ALA A 328 4.59 4.27 -20.74
C ALA A 328 5.08 5.05 -21.96
N ASP A 329 5.08 6.38 -21.91
CA ASP A 329 5.54 7.27 -23.00
C ASP A 329 7.07 7.38 -23.05
N GLY A 330 7.77 7.32 -21.93
CA GLY A 330 9.22 7.39 -21.84
C GLY A 330 9.97 6.24 -22.51
N ASN A 331 9.27 5.20 -22.93
CA ASN A 331 9.82 4.07 -23.69
C ASN A 331 9.75 4.27 -25.22
N VAL A 332 9.30 5.43 -25.70
CA VAL A 332 9.10 5.74 -27.13
C VAL A 332 10.25 6.59 -27.72
N SER A 333 11.32 6.85 -26.96
CA SER A 333 12.47 7.64 -27.42
C SER A 333 13.75 6.83 -27.57
#